data_2ebcb3ace5c7f283697383e797bbbae0
#
_entry.id   2ebcb3ace5c7f283697383e797bbbae0
#
_cell.length_a   1.000
_cell.length_b   1.000
_cell.length_c   1.000
_cell.angle_alpha   90.00
_cell.angle_beta   90.00
_cell.angle_gamma   90.00
#
_symmetry.space_group_name_H-M   'P 1'
#
loop_
_entity.id
_entity.type
_entity.pdbx_description
1 polymer ?
#
loop_
_entity_poly.entity_id
_entity_poly.type
_entity_poly.pdbx_seq_one_letter_code
_entity_poly.pdbx_strand_id
1 'polypeptide(L)'
;MPARQVCQNFFRDALAPFHKYRQNALLDATIALINGASLTLTSIGRYLPGAAQVKNKIKRIDRLLGNESLHRDIPLIFKNIISMLTRKLSLCVIAVDWSGYPSQENHVLRASLICDGRSIPLLSWVVPSKKQQNTQIQKDFLNALASAVNSQARVIIVTDAGFQNAWFRHIKSLGWDFIGRIRGNTQMRLGSKGEYWFKRQELQASSKPEYLGPGTLARAVYAQCDGHFYLHKKTSKGRKNKRSRCDITRPAQIKDARSAATEPWLLFSSTNDFKPREVMKLYSRRMQIEQNFRDEKSERFGFGLRASYSRSTGRMLVLSLLATLSTIVLWLLGYHAENKGLHLRYQANSLKSRRVISYLTLAENILRHSPLILMRTALDTVLN
;
A
#
# COMPACT_ATOMS: atom_id res chain seq x y z
N MET A 1 22.15 11.93 17.30
CA MET A 1 22.17 10.92 16.23
C MET A 1 21.56 11.53 14.98
N PRO A 2 22.27 11.52 13.85
CA PRO A 2 21.85 12.23 12.63
C PRO A 2 20.49 11.78 12.08
N ALA A 3 20.24 10.46 11.99
CA ALA A 3 18.99 9.92 11.47
C ALA A 3 17.75 10.39 12.25
N ARG A 4 17.88 10.56 13.58
CA ARG A 4 16.79 11.06 14.42
C ARG A 4 16.43 12.50 14.07
N GLN A 5 17.44 13.37 13.90
CA GLN A 5 17.22 14.78 13.57
C GLN A 5 16.54 14.93 12.20
N VAL A 6 16.96 14.14 11.22
CA VAL A 6 16.37 14.14 9.88
C VAL A 6 14.91 13.69 9.93
N CYS A 7 14.61 12.56 10.59
CA CYS A 7 13.23 12.08 10.75
C CYS A 7 12.37 13.06 11.57
N GLN A 8 12.93 13.66 12.62
CA GLN A 8 12.24 14.67 13.45
C GLN A 8 11.88 15.92 12.64
N ASN A 9 12.79 16.41 11.82
CA ASN A 9 12.53 17.57 10.96
C ASN A 9 11.48 17.22 9.89
N PHE A 10 11.61 16.07 9.24
CA PHE A 10 10.70 15.62 8.17
C PHE A 10 9.27 15.41 8.66
N PHE A 11 9.09 14.77 9.83
CA PHE A 11 7.75 14.54 10.40
C PHE A 11 7.30 15.62 11.38
N ARG A 12 8.02 16.75 11.46
CA ARG A 12 7.73 17.83 12.43
C ARG A 12 6.26 18.22 12.40
N ASP A 13 5.77 18.65 11.25
CA ASP A 13 4.42 19.17 11.09
C ASP A 13 3.37 18.10 11.29
N ALA A 14 3.64 16.89 10.78
CA ALA A 14 2.73 15.76 10.94
C ALA A 14 2.56 15.30 12.38
N LEU A 15 3.58 15.46 13.22
CA LEU A 15 3.60 15.04 14.62
C LEU A 15 3.44 16.18 15.62
N ALA A 16 3.48 17.44 15.19
CA ALA A 16 3.42 18.63 16.06
C ALA A 16 2.23 18.64 17.04
N PRO A 17 1.00 18.23 16.67
CA PRO A 17 -0.16 18.26 17.55
C PRO A 17 -0.09 17.29 18.74
N PHE A 18 0.85 16.34 18.73
CA PHE A 18 0.89 15.26 19.71
C PHE A 18 1.87 15.52 20.85
N HIS A 19 1.62 14.89 22.00
CA HIS A 19 2.47 15.05 23.18
C HIS A 19 3.91 14.61 22.89
N LYS A 20 4.90 15.39 23.34
CA LYS A 20 6.33 15.21 23.02
C LYS A 20 6.89 13.82 23.31
N TYR A 21 6.45 13.20 24.41
CA TYR A 21 6.87 11.82 24.71
C TYR A 21 6.39 10.81 23.67
N ARG A 22 5.18 10.95 23.13
CA ARG A 22 4.65 10.09 22.05
C ARG A 22 5.41 10.32 20.75
N GLN A 23 5.67 11.59 20.38
CA GLN A 23 6.51 11.93 19.22
C GLN A 23 7.87 11.23 19.30
N ASN A 24 8.57 11.43 20.44
CA ASN A 24 9.90 10.85 20.65
C ASN A 24 9.88 9.32 20.60
N ALA A 25 8.88 8.68 21.22
CA ALA A 25 8.77 7.22 21.22
C ALA A 25 8.50 6.65 19.82
N LEU A 26 7.64 7.32 19.03
CA LEU A 26 7.39 6.95 17.61
C LEU A 26 8.65 7.11 16.76
N LEU A 27 9.34 8.23 16.88
CA LEU A 27 10.57 8.49 16.12
C LEU A 27 11.69 7.51 16.50
N ASP A 28 11.89 7.24 17.78
CA ASP A 28 12.91 6.27 18.23
C ASP A 28 12.60 4.86 17.70
N ALA A 29 11.34 4.43 17.74
CA ALA A 29 10.93 3.13 17.20
C ALA A 29 11.04 3.07 15.68
N THR A 30 10.70 4.15 14.96
CA THR A 30 10.88 4.28 13.50
C THR A 30 12.35 4.16 13.11
N ILE A 31 13.24 4.83 13.86
CA ILE A 31 14.68 4.78 13.63
C ILE A 31 15.23 3.37 13.92
N ALA A 32 14.73 2.71 14.95
CA ALA A 32 15.10 1.32 15.23
C ALA A 32 14.79 0.41 14.01
N LEU A 33 13.62 0.59 13.38
CA LEU A 33 13.24 -0.17 12.16
C LEU A 33 14.13 0.19 10.96
N ILE A 34 14.39 1.46 10.73
CA ILE A 34 15.28 1.92 9.65
C ILE A 34 16.68 1.34 9.81
N ASN A 35 17.15 1.17 11.05
CA ASN A 35 18.44 0.58 11.36
C ASN A 35 18.46 -0.96 11.37
N GLY A 36 17.38 -1.61 10.95
CA GLY A 36 17.33 -3.07 10.76
C GLY A 36 16.58 -3.86 11.83
N ALA A 37 15.85 -3.21 12.75
CA ALA A 37 14.95 -3.92 13.64
C ALA A 37 13.79 -4.55 12.86
N SER A 38 13.27 -5.67 13.36
CA SER A 38 12.00 -6.22 12.88
C SER A 38 10.82 -5.68 13.70
N LEU A 39 9.59 -5.76 13.13
CA LEU A 39 8.33 -5.33 13.77
C LEU A 39 7.91 -6.27 14.91
N THR A 40 8.86 -6.58 15.80
CA THR A 40 8.62 -7.32 17.03
C THR A 40 8.99 -6.46 18.23
N LEU A 41 8.25 -6.62 19.31
CA LEU A 41 8.48 -5.93 20.59
C LEU A 41 9.95 -5.96 21.02
N THR A 42 10.54 -7.15 21.02
CA THR A 42 11.91 -7.37 21.48
C THR A 42 12.96 -6.83 20.52
N SER A 43 12.75 -6.96 19.21
CA SER A 43 13.68 -6.44 18.21
C SER A 43 13.71 -4.91 18.24
N ILE A 44 12.57 -4.24 18.16
CA ILE A 44 12.52 -2.78 18.24
C ILE A 44 13.17 -2.30 19.54
N GLY A 45 12.84 -2.94 20.68
CA GLY A 45 13.41 -2.57 21.97
C GLY A 45 14.94 -2.67 22.04
N ARG A 46 15.53 -3.72 21.44
CA ARG A 46 16.99 -3.88 21.40
C ARG A 46 17.69 -2.83 20.53
N TYR A 47 17.03 -2.35 19.50
CA TYR A 47 17.57 -1.32 18.60
C TYR A 47 17.34 0.12 19.10
N LEU A 48 16.59 0.32 20.20
CA LEU A 48 16.41 1.65 20.76
C LEU A 48 17.75 2.26 21.22
N PRO A 49 18.01 3.53 20.93
CA PRO A 49 19.22 4.21 21.38
C PRO A 49 19.25 4.43 22.90
N GLY A 50 20.43 4.82 23.40
CA GLY A 50 20.66 5.22 24.79
C GLY A 50 21.20 4.10 25.68
N ALA A 51 21.65 4.47 26.91
CA ALA A 51 22.34 3.61 27.86
C ALA A 51 21.41 2.75 28.74
N ALA A 52 20.06 2.90 28.62
CA ALA A 52 19.11 2.13 29.40
C ALA A 52 19.27 0.61 29.16
N GLN A 53 19.05 -0.19 30.19
CA GLN A 53 19.07 -1.64 30.09
C GLN A 53 18.04 -2.15 29.06
N VAL A 54 18.39 -3.21 28.34
CA VAL A 54 17.54 -3.78 27.28
C VAL A 54 16.13 -4.09 27.74
N LYS A 55 15.97 -4.67 28.95
CA LYS A 55 14.65 -4.95 29.55
C LYS A 55 13.76 -3.69 29.62
N ASN A 56 14.34 -2.55 29.96
CA ASN A 56 13.61 -1.27 30.07
C ASN A 56 13.28 -0.68 28.71
N LYS A 57 14.17 -0.86 27.72
CA LYS A 57 13.90 -0.50 26.33
C LYS A 57 12.74 -1.32 25.75
N ILE A 58 12.70 -2.64 26.00
CA ILE A 58 11.60 -3.51 25.59
C ILE A 58 10.29 -3.10 26.26
N LYS A 59 10.29 -2.83 27.58
CA LYS A 59 9.11 -2.30 28.29
C LYS A 59 8.63 -0.95 27.73
N ARG A 60 9.55 -0.11 27.28
CA ARG A 60 9.20 1.16 26.62
C ARG A 60 8.42 0.94 25.32
N ILE A 61 8.82 -0.03 24.51
CA ILE A 61 8.08 -0.39 23.28
C ILE A 61 6.75 -1.07 23.63
N ASP A 62 6.70 -1.92 24.66
CA ASP A 62 5.45 -2.50 25.11
C ASP A 62 4.41 -1.44 25.48
N ARG A 63 4.82 -0.42 26.25
CA ARG A 63 3.97 0.73 26.58
C ARG A 63 3.58 1.52 25.34
N LEU A 64 4.47 1.69 24.36
CA LEU A 64 4.15 2.39 23.10
C LEU A 64 3.06 1.63 22.34
N LEU A 65 3.20 0.31 22.19
CA LEU A 65 2.21 -0.50 21.47
C LEU A 65 0.85 -0.56 22.17
N GLY A 66 0.82 -0.51 23.50
CA GLY A 66 -0.40 -0.52 24.31
C GLY A 66 -0.95 0.86 24.67
N ASN A 67 -0.41 1.95 24.13
CA ASN A 67 -0.79 3.30 24.51
C ASN A 67 -2.12 3.71 23.88
N GLU A 68 -3.21 3.69 24.67
CA GLU A 68 -4.54 4.06 24.20
C GLU A 68 -4.66 5.51 23.67
N SER A 69 -3.91 6.44 24.28
CA SER A 69 -3.87 7.82 23.77
C SER A 69 -3.23 7.87 22.38
N LEU A 70 -2.18 7.07 22.14
CA LEU A 70 -1.61 6.95 20.80
C LEU A 70 -2.60 6.30 19.83
N HIS A 71 -3.34 5.27 20.26
CA HIS A 71 -4.35 4.65 19.41
C HIS A 71 -5.40 5.67 18.94
N ARG A 72 -5.79 6.63 19.80
CA ARG A 72 -6.71 7.72 19.45
C ARG A 72 -6.07 8.79 18.55
N ASP A 73 -4.76 8.99 18.68
CA ASP A 73 -4.01 9.97 17.87
C ASP A 73 -3.75 9.48 16.43
N ILE A 74 -3.66 8.16 16.21
CA ILE A 74 -3.25 7.57 14.92
C ILE A 74 -4.07 8.06 13.72
N PRO A 75 -5.41 8.19 13.78
CA PRO A 75 -6.17 8.73 12.66
C PRO A 75 -5.69 10.14 12.23
N LEU A 76 -5.40 11.00 13.18
CA LEU A 76 -4.89 12.35 12.90
C LEU A 76 -3.44 12.32 12.40
N ILE A 77 -2.61 11.39 12.92
CA ILE A 77 -1.25 11.19 12.39
C ILE A 77 -1.30 10.81 10.91
N PHE A 78 -2.15 9.84 10.54
CA PHE A 78 -2.33 9.45 9.12
C PHE A 78 -2.86 10.63 8.28
N LYS A 79 -3.84 11.37 8.78
CA LYS A 79 -4.37 12.56 8.11
C LYS A 79 -3.26 13.56 7.78
N ASN A 80 -2.41 13.88 8.76
CA ASN A 80 -1.30 14.82 8.58
C ASN A 80 -0.25 14.30 7.59
N ILE A 81 0.08 13.00 7.65
CA ILE A 81 1.00 12.34 6.71
C ILE A 81 0.45 12.40 5.28
N ILE A 82 -0.83 12.07 5.08
CA ILE A 82 -1.48 12.11 3.77
C ILE A 82 -1.42 13.54 3.21
N SER A 83 -1.82 14.52 4.01
CA SER A 83 -1.77 15.93 3.61
C SER A 83 -0.36 16.37 3.21
N MET A 84 0.65 16.00 4.01
CA MET A 84 2.05 16.28 3.72
C MET A 84 2.52 15.65 2.39
N LEU A 85 2.18 14.37 2.14
CA LEU A 85 2.64 13.65 0.96
C LEU A 85 1.89 14.03 -0.32
N THR A 86 0.66 14.56 -0.21
CA THR A 86 -0.18 14.85 -1.38
C THR A 86 -0.29 16.33 -1.71
N ARG A 87 0.19 17.24 -0.85
CA ARG A 87 -0.01 18.69 -0.95
C ARG A 87 0.38 19.33 -2.29
N LYS A 88 1.39 18.77 -2.97
CA LYS A 88 1.92 19.29 -4.24
C LYS A 88 1.53 18.43 -5.46
N LEU A 89 0.80 17.36 -5.25
CA LEU A 89 0.43 16.45 -6.32
C LEU A 89 -0.83 16.97 -7.02
N SER A 90 -0.78 17.06 -8.35
CA SER A 90 -1.94 17.32 -9.21
C SER A 90 -2.73 16.03 -9.51
N LEU A 91 -2.07 14.87 -9.43
CA LEU A 91 -2.65 13.55 -9.66
C LEU A 91 -2.21 12.57 -8.57
N CYS A 92 -3.18 11.98 -7.89
CA CYS A 92 -2.97 10.93 -6.89
C CYS A 92 -3.57 9.61 -7.40
N VAL A 93 -2.73 8.66 -7.79
CA VAL A 93 -3.18 7.29 -8.10
C VAL A 93 -2.97 6.45 -6.84
N ILE A 94 -4.06 6.01 -6.22
CA ILE A 94 -4.05 5.36 -4.92
C ILE A 94 -4.58 3.92 -5.07
N ALA A 95 -3.73 2.94 -4.77
CA ALA A 95 -4.15 1.54 -4.66
C ALA A 95 -4.80 1.31 -3.29
N VAL A 96 -5.95 0.61 -3.28
CA VAL A 96 -6.60 0.18 -2.03
C VAL A 96 -6.78 -1.33 -2.07
N ASP A 97 -6.43 -1.99 -0.96
CA ASP A 97 -6.53 -3.45 -0.86
C ASP A 97 -6.66 -3.93 0.59
N TRP A 98 -7.21 -5.12 0.76
CA TRP A 98 -7.30 -5.84 2.01
C TRP A 98 -6.15 -6.84 2.15
N SER A 99 -5.61 -6.97 3.36
CA SER A 99 -4.62 -8.00 3.65
C SER A 99 -4.78 -8.54 5.07
N GLY A 100 -4.82 -9.89 5.22
CA GLY A 100 -4.85 -10.54 6.54
C GLY A 100 -3.51 -10.39 7.27
N TYR A 101 -3.55 -10.18 8.58
CA TYR A 101 -2.36 -10.25 9.42
C TYR A 101 -1.97 -11.70 9.76
N PRO A 102 -0.73 -11.94 10.24
CA PRO A 102 -0.22 -13.29 10.44
C PRO A 102 -1.07 -14.18 11.35
N SER A 103 -1.68 -13.60 12.40
CA SER A 103 -2.60 -14.30 13.32
C SER A 103 -3.96 -14.62 12.70
N GLN A 104 -4.28 -14.06 11.52
CA GLN A 104 -5.59 -14.11 10.86
C GLN A 104 -6.79 -13.60 11.69
N GLU A 105 -6.53 -13.07 12.90
CA GLU A 105 -7.57 -12.45 13.75
C GLU A 105 -7.95 -11.06 13.27
N ASN A 106 -7.02 -10.40 12.60
CA ASN A 106 -7.17 -9.05 12.10
C ASN A 106 -6.86 -8.97 10.58
N HIS A 107 -7.54 -8.05 9.92
CA HIS A 107 -7.24 -7.61 8.55
C HIS A 107 -6.89 -6.13 8.55
N VAL A 108 -6.06 -5.73 7.61
CA VAL A 108 -5.78 -4.33 7.33
C VAL A 108 -6.43 -3.95 6.00
N LEU A 109 -7.19 -2.85 6.01
CA LEU A 109 -7.57 -2.10 4.82
C LEU A 109 -6.55 -0.99 4.66
N ARG A 110 -5.89 -0.93 3.52
CA ARG A 110 -4.81 0.04 3.26
C ARG A 110 -5.04 0.80 1.97
N ALA A 111 -4.76 2.10 2.02
CA ALA A 111 -4.55 2.94 0.86
C ALA A 111 -3.05 3.23 0.72
N SER A 112 -2.52 3.13 -0.50
CA SER A 112 -1.11 3.41 -0.79
C SER A 112 -1.00 4.24 -2.06
N LEU A 113 -0.23 5.31 -2.00
CA LEU A 113 0.10 6.13 -3.16
C LEU A 113 1.01 5.34 -4.11
N ILE A 114 0.59 5.19 -5.35
CA ILE A 114 1.38 4.50 -6.38
C ILE A 114 2.51 5.43 -6.83
N CYS A 115 3.74 5.04 -6.52
CA CYS A 115 4.96 5.77 -6.86
C CYS A 115 5.85 4.94 -7.78
N ASP A 116 7.04 5.44 -8.11
CA ASP A 116 8.04 4.66 -8.82
C ASP A 116 8.61 3.55 -7.93
N GLY A 117 8.66 2.34 -8.48
CA GLY A 117 9.21 1.15 -7.83
C GLY A 117 8.34 0.55 -6.73
N ARG A 118 7.87 1.32 -5.76
CA ARG A 118 7.04 0.88 -4.62
C ARG A 118 5.97 1.91 -4.32
N SER A 119 4.81 1.47 -3.84
CA SER A 119 3.81 2.38 -3.28
C SER A 119 4.21 2.83 -1.88
N ILE A 120 3.76 4.01 -1.50
CA ILE A 120 3.92 4.57 -0.17
C ILE A 120 2.59 4.41 0.59
N PRO A 121 2.55 3.74 1.77
CA PRO A 121 1.34 3.66 2.57
C PRO A 121 0.86 5.04 2.99
N LEU A 122 -0.43 5.33 2.77
CA LEU A 122 -1.08 6.58 3.18
C LEU A 122 -1.95 6.38 4.41
N LEU A 123 -2.81 5.37 4.39
CA LEU A 123 -3.79 5.09 5.43
C LEU A 123 -3.86 3.59 5.67
N SER A 124 -3.91 3.17 6.92
CA SER A 124 -4.14 1.77 7.31
C SER A 124 -5.17 1.70 8.42
N TRP A 125 -6.20 0.89 8.23
CA TRP A 125 -7.18 0.56 9.25
C TRP A 125 -7.10 -0.93 9.58
N VAL A 126 -6.87 -1.25 10.84
CA VAL A 126 -6.85 -2.62 11.33
C VAL A 126 -8.21 -2.95 11.92
N VAL A 127 -8.82 -3.99 11.40
CA VAL A 127 -10.14 -4.43 11.82
C VAL A 127 -10.14 -5.92 12.14
N PRO A 128 -11.01 -6.40 13.06
CA PRO A 128 -11.19 -7.83 13.28
C PRO A 128 -11.62 -8.53 11.98
N SER A 129 -11.15 -9.77 11.77
CA SER A 129 -11.43 -10.53 10.53
C SER A 129 -12.91 -10.67 10.21
N LYS A 130 -13.79 -10.71 11.23
CA LYS A 130 -15.26 -10.72 11.06
C LYS A 130 -15.82 -9.49 10.35
N LYS A 131 -15.06 -8.39 10.32
CA LYS A 131 -15.45 -7.11 9.69
C LYS A 131 -14.77 -6.88 8.34
N GLN A 132 -14.04 -7.87 7.83
CA GLN A 132 -13.44 -7.78 6.49
C GLN A 132 -14.54 -7.58 5.43
N GLN A 133 -14.28 -6.76 4.43
CA GLN A 133 -15.21 -6.42 3.34
C GLN A 133 -16.53 -5.74 3.78
N ASN A 134 -16.64 -5.28 5.02
CA ASN A 134 -17.82 -4.53 5.46
C ASN A 134 -17.94 -3.22 4.69
N THR A 135 -19.09 -3.01 4.04
CA THR A 135 -19.34 -1.85 3.16
C THR A 135 -19.28 -0.52 3.92
N GLN A 136 -19.77 -0.46 5.15
CA GLN A 136 -19.71 0.78 5.94
C GLN A 136 -18.28 1.14 6.30
N ILE A 137 -17.47 0.17 6.73
CA ILE A 137 -16.04 0.38 7.01
C ILE A 137 -15.31 0.88 5.76
N GLN A 138 -15.64 0.33 4.58
CA GLN A 138 -15.05 0.78 3.31
C GLN A 138 -15.42 2.23 2.99
N LYS A 139 -16.68 2.63 3.20
CA LYS A 139 -17.12 4.03 3.00
C LYS A 139 -16.43 4.99 3.98
N ASP A 140 -16.41 4.63 5.26
CA ASP A 140 -15.79 5.46 6.30
C ASP A 140 -14.28 5.62 6.06
N PHE A 141 -13.63 4.56 5.58
CA PHE A 141 -12.23 4.59 5.17
C PHE A 141 -11.97 5.57 4.01
N LEU A 142 -12.84 5.55 2.97
CA LEU A 142 -12.75 6.51 1.87
C LEU A 142 -13.01 7.94 2.32
N ASN A 143 -13.97 8.16 3.21
CA ASN A 143 -14.25 9.48 3.78
C ASN A 143 -13.05 10.01 4.58
N ALA A 144 -12.41 9.15 5.39
CA ALA A 144 -11.20 9.51 6.12
C ALA A 144 -10.05 9.87 5.17
N LEU A 145 -9.88 9.11 4.09
CA LEU A 145 -8.88 9.40 3.06
C LEU A 145 -9.19 10.72 2.36
N ALA A 146 -10.45 10.97 1.98
CA ALA A 146 -10.89 12.19 1.30
C ALA A 146 -10.68 13.44 2.15
N SER A 147 -10.86 13.33 3.47
CA SER A 147 -10.63 14.46 4.40
C SER A 147 -9.16 14.87 4.53
N ALA A 148 -8.24 14.10 3.96
CA ALA A 148 -6.80 14.26 4.14
C ALA A 148 -6.02 14.51 2.84
N VAL A 149 -6.49 13.96 1.71
CA VAL A 149 -5.85 14.16 0.39
C VAL A 149 -6.05 15.61 -0.06
N ASN A 150 -5.06 16.15 -0.76
CA ASN A 150 -5.15 17.47 -1.37
C ASN A 150 -6.40 17.60 -2.24
N SER A 151 -7.30 18.53 -1.89
CA SER A 151 -8.58 18.76 -2.59
C SER A 151 -8.42 19.22 -4.05
N GLN A 152 -7.26 19.75 -4.43
CA GLN A 152 -6.95 20.17 -5.80
C GLN A 152 -6.38 19.02 -6.66
N ALA A 153 -6.03 17.89 -6.04
CA ALA A 153 -5.52 16.76 -6.76
C ALA A 153 -6.65 15.94 -7.41
N ARG A 154 -6.47 15.55 -8.66
CA ARG A 154 -7.28 14.49 -9.25
C ARG A 154 -6.93 13.16 -8.57
N VAL A 155 -7.91 12.47 -8.04
CA VAL A 155 -7.70 11.19 -7.35
C VAL A 155 -8.25 10.04 -8.19
N ILE A 156 -7.43 9.00 -8.39
CA ILE A 156 -7.85 7.76 -9.06
C ILE A 156 -7.62 6.60 -8.09
N ILE A 157 -8.69 5.97 -7.64
CA ILE A 157 -8.63 4.79 -6.78
C ILE A 157 -8.50 3.53 -7.64
N VAL A 158 -7.48 2.71 -7.37
CA VAL A 158 -7.25 1.46 -8.09
C VAL A 158 -7.44 0.27 -7.16
N THR A 159 -8.37 -0.64 -7.49
CA THR A 159 -8.74 -1.77 -6.63
C THR A 159 -8.80 -3.10 -7.39
N ASP A 160 -8.68 -4.19 -6.65
CA ASP A 160 -8.89 -5.52 -7.17
C ASP A 160 -10.39 -5.89 -7.27
N ALA A 161 -10.68 -7.14 -7.57
CA ALA A 161 -12.05 -7.64 -7.71
C ALA A 161 -12.75 -7.95 -6.37
N GLY A 162 -12.11 -7.68 -5.24
CA GLY A 162 -12.71 -7.83 -3.91
C GLY A 162 -13.63 -6.68 -3.53
N PHE A 163 -13.64 -5.60 -4.31
CA PHE A 163 -14.49 -4.44 -4.07
C PHE A 163 -15.71 -4.46 -4.99
N GLN A 164 -16.88 -4.13 -4.42
CA GLN A 164 -18.16 -4.24 -5.09
C GLN A 164 -18.73 -2.87 -5.52
N ASN A 165 -19.90 -2.87 -6.17
CA ASN A 165 -20.50 -1.67 -6.74
C ASN A 165 -20.73 -0.53 -5.76
N ALA A 166 -21.07 -0.82 -4.50
CA ALA A 166 -21.22 0.19 -3.45
C ALA A 166 -19.93 1.01 -3.24
N TRP A 167 -18.77 0.37 -3.41
CA TRP A 167 -17.46 1.02 -3.36
C TRP A 167 -17.29 2.01 -4.51
N PHE A 168 -17.55 1.59 -5.75
CA PHE A 168 -17.41 2.44 -6.94
C PHE A 168 -18.36 3.65 -6.89
N ARG A 169 -19.60 3.42 -6.47
CA ARG A 169 -20.58 4.51 -6.30
C ARG A 169 -20.14 5.52 -5.24
N HIS A 170 -19.57 5.05 -4.13
CA HIS A 170 -19.09 5.94 -3.09
C HIS A 170 -17.86 6.75 -3.53
N ILE A 171 -16.94 6.16 -4.31
CA ILE A 171 -15.82 6.91 -4.90
C ILE A 171 -16.35 8.03 -5.81
N LYS A 172 -17.34 7.74 -6.67
CA LYS A 172 -17.98 8.78 -7.52
C LYS A 172 -18.65 9.89 -6.71
N SER A 173 -19.31 9.55 -5.59
CA SER A 173 -19.93 10.56 -4.73
C SER A 173 -18.93 11.49 -4.04
N LEU A 174 -17.65 11.08 -3.95
CA LEU A 174 -16.55 11.92 -3.46
C LEU A 174 -15.93 12.79 -4.58
N GLY A 175 -16.44 12.71 -5.81
CA GLY A 175 -15.85 13.40 -6.97
C GLY A 175 -14.54 12.76 -7.47
N TRP A 176 -14.27 11.52 -7.10
CA TRP A 176 -13.05 10.81 -7.45
C TRP A 176 -13.25 9.82 -8.58
N ASP A 177 -12.16 9.52 -9.29
CA ASP A 177 -12.12 8.48 -10.30
C ASP A 177 -11.73 7.12 -9.71
N PHE A 178 -12.07 6.05 -10.44
CA PHE A 178 -11.64 4.70 -10.10
C PHE A 178 -11.27 3.87 -11.31
N ILE A 179 -10.44 2.84 -11.09
CA ILE A 179 -10.20 1.71 -11.98
C ILE A 179 -10.27 0.45 -11.12
N GLY A 180 -11.31 -0.36 -11.32
CA GLY A 180 -11.54 -1.60 -10.60
C GLY A 180 -11.59 -2.82 -11.52
N ARG A 181 -11.18 -3.98 -11.02
CA ARG A 181 -11.31 -5.25 -11.76
C ARG A 181 -12.66 -5.90 -11.47
N ILE A 182 -13.34 -6.34 -12.50
CA ILE A 182 -14.58 -7.10 -12.39
C ILE A 182 -14.30 -8.58 -12.62
N ARG A 183 -14.84 -9.42 -11.75
CA ARG A 183 -14.73 -10.89 -11.80
C ARG A 183 -16.06 -11.56 -11.44
N GLY A 184 -16.09 -12.88 -11.66
CA GLY A 184 -17.23 -13.71 -11.25
C GLY A 184 -18.49 -13.44 -12.07
N ASN A 185 -19.64 -13.50 -11.42
CA ASN A 185 -20.96 -13.47 -12.03
C ASN A 185 -21.58 -12.07 -12.11
N THR A 186 -20.82 -11.01 -11.81
CA THR A 186 -21.33 -9.64 -11.90
C THR A 186 -21.75 -9.36 -13.35
N GLN A 187 -23.01 -8.94 -13.52
CA GLN A 187 -23.57 -8.61 -14.83
C GLN A 187 -23.26 -7.16 -15.19
N MET A 188 -23.04 -6.91 -16.46
CA MET A 188 -22.84 -5.59 -17.05
C MET A 188 -23.68 -5.44 -18.32
N ARG A 189 -24.05 -4.21 -18.63
CA ARG A 189 -24.69 -3.83 -19.89
C ARG A 189 -23.77 -2.86 -20.60
N LEU A 190 -23.50 -3.13 -21.88
CA LEU A 190 -22.72 -2.25 -22.74
C LEU A 190 -23.65 -1.40 -23.60
N GLY A 191 -23.44 -0.10 -23.63
CA GLY A 191 -24.29 0.82 -24.42
C GLY A 191 -24.40 0.47 -25.91
N SER A 192 -23.34 -0.10 -26.50
CA SER A 192 -23.31 -0.56 -27.89
C SER A 192 -24.11 -1.84 -28.18
N LYS A 193 -24.55 -2.55 -27.12
CA LYS A 193 -25.25 -3.85 -27.22
C LYS A 193 -26.69 -3.81 -26.66
N GLY A 194 -27.26 -2.62 -26.53
CA GLY A 194 -28.66 -2.41 -26.14
C GLY A 194 -28.97 -2.89 -24.71
N GLU A 195 -30.12 -3.51 -24.52
CA GLU A 195 -30.62 -3.93 -23.20
C GLU A 195 -30.04 -5.25 -22.67
N TYR A 196 -29.16 -5.92 -23.42
CA TYR A 196 -28.62 -7.21 -23.01
C TYR A 196 -27.58 -7.11 -21.87
N TRP A 197 -27.75 -7.96 -20.85
CA TRP A 197 -26.84 -8.07 -19.70
C TRP A 197 -25.88 -9.23 -19.84
N PHE A 198 -24.59 -8.92 -19.89
CA PHE A 198 -23.50 -9.88 -20.03
C PHE A 198 -22.89 -10.25 -18.70
N LYS A 199 -22.32 -11.47 -18.65
CA LYS A 199 -21.31 -11.83 -17.66
C LYS A 199 -19.92 -11.72 -18.29
N ARG A 200 -18.90 -11.59 -17.43
CA ARG A 200 -17.50 -11.51 -17.89
C ARG A 200 -17.13 -12.68 -18.84
N GLN A 201 -17.62 -13.90 -18.57
CA GLN A 201 -17.28 -15.12 -19.32
C GLN A 201 -17.77 -15.08 -20.78
N GLU A 202 -18.77 -14.31 -21.09
CA GLU A 202 -19.36 -14.15 -22.43
C GLU A 202 -18.53 -13.23 -23.34
N LEU A 203 -17.51 -12.53 -22.76
CA LEU A 203 -16.65 -11.64 -23.51
C LEU A 203 -15.38 -12.34 -23.99
N GLN A 204 -15.11 -12.29 -25.30
CA GLN A 204 -13.86 -12.73 -25.89
C GLN A 204 -12.80 -11.66 -25.75
N ALA A 205 -11.67 -12.01 -25.15
CA ALA A 205 -10.58 -11.08 -24.89
C ALA A 205 -9.41 -11.33 -25.83
N SER A 206 -8.89 -10.25 -26.43
CA SER A 206 -7.69 -10.27 -27.24
C SER A 206 -6.42 -10.00 -26.42
N SER A 207 -5.26 -10.24 -27.03
CA SER A 207 -3.95 -9.90 -26.45
C SER A 207 -3.67 -8.39 -26.47
N LYS A 208 -4.43 -7.60 -27.22
CA LYS A 208 -4.35 -6.14 -27.21
C LYS A 208 -5.39 -5.58 -26.24
N PRO A 209 -5.07 -4.58 -25.42
CA PRO A 209 -6.05 -3.86 -24.62
C PRO A 209 -7.12 -3.22 -25.49
N GLU A 210 -8.39 -3.45 -25.15
CA GLU A 210 -9.55 -3.01 -25.89
C GLU A 210 -10.46 -2.18 -24.99
N TYR A 211 -11.03 -1.11 -25.54
CA TYR A 211 -12.12 -0.33 -24.94
C TYR A 211 -13.45 -0.89 -25.46
N LEU A 212 -14.30 -1.38 -24.58
CA LEU A 212 -15.59 -1.94 -24.93
C LEU A 212 -16.72 -0.91 -25.02
N GLY A 213 -16.47 0.31 -24.55
CA GLY A 213 -17.46 1.38 -24.53
C GLY A 213 -17.99 1.71 -23.13
N PRO A 214 -18.91 2.70 -23.05
CA PRO A 214 -19.64 3.02 -21.83
C PRO A 214 -20.66 1.92 -21.53
N GLY A 215 -21.04 1.83 -20.26
CA GLY A 215 -22.06 0.88 -19.85
C GLY A 215 -22.32 0.91 -18.35
N THR A 216 -23.22 0.04 -17.91
CA THR A 216 -23.71 -0.04 -16.53
C THR A 216 -23.28 -1.35 -15.89
N LEU A 217 -22.74 -1.28 -14.69
CA LEU A 217 -22.38 -2.42 -13.85
C LEU A 217 -23.51 -2.72 -12.87
N ALA A 218 -23.89 -3.98 -12.70
CA ALA A 218 -24.97 -4.56 -11.92
C ALA A 218 -26.39 -4.34 -12.49
N ARG A 219 -27.16 -5.45 -12.50
CA ARG A 219 -28.54 -5.47 -13.01
C ARG A 219 -29.54 -4.82 -12.06
N ALA A 220 -29.36 -5.02 -10.74
CA ALA A 220 -30.27 -4.44 -9.73
C ALA A 220 -30.17 -2.92 -9.75
N VAL A 221 -31.28 -2.22 -9.96
CA VAL A 221 -31.35 -0.77 -10.15
C VAL A 221 -30.67 -0.01 -9.03
N TYR A 222 -30.90 -0.38 -7.77
CA TYR A 222 -30.28 0.27 -6.60
C TYR A 222 -28.75 0.08 -6.51
N ALA A 223 -28.19 -0.88 -7.24
CA ALA A 223 -26.77 -1.20 -7.25
C ALA A 223 -26.05 -0.74 -8.53
N GLN A 224 -26.78 -0.19 -9.51
CA GLN A 224 -26.22 0.23 -10.79
C GLN A 224 -25.14 1.30 -10.60
N CYS A 225 -24.10 1.18 -11.42
CA CYS A 225 -23.02 2.14 -11.52
C CYS A 225 -22.59 2.28 -12.98
N ASP A 226 -22.69 3.49 -13.52
CA ASP A 226 -22.28 3.77 -14.89
C ASP A 226 -20.78 4.08 -14.95
N GLY A 227 -20.15 3.64 -16.05
CA GLY A 227 -18.73 3.84 -16.30
C GLY A 227 -18.31 3.24 -17.64
N HIS A 228 -17.03 2.94 -17.76
CA HIS A 228 -16.37 2.51 -18.98
C HIS A 228 -15.69 1.16 -18.81
N PHE A 229 -15.85 0.26 -19.77
CA PHE A 229 -15.31 -1.10 -19.71
C PHE A 229 -14.10 -1.26 -20.62
N TYR A 230 -13.09 -1.97 -20.10
CA TYR A 230 -11.86 -2.30 -20.81
C TYR A 230 -11.55 -3.78 -20.63
N LEU A 231 -11.10 -4.44 -21.71
CA LEU A 231 -10.81 -5.86 -21.72
C LEU A 231 -9.40 -6.14 -22.21
N HIS A 232 -8.71 -7.08 -21.57
CA HIS A 232 -7.37 -7.47 -21.99
C HIS A 232 -7.02 -8.88 -21.49
N LYS A 233 -6.50 -9.70 -22.38
CA LYS A 233 -5.93 -11.01 -22.04
C LYS A 233 -4.41 -10.92 -22.04
N LYS A 234 -3.84 -10.82 -20.85
CA LYS A 234 -2.38 -10.77 -20.70
C LYS A 234 -1.75 -12.10 -21.09
N THR A 235 -0.72 -12.08 -21.92
CA THR A 235 0.07 -13.26 -22.24
C THR A 235 0.73 -13.81 -20.97
N SER A 236 0.59 -15.10 -20.71
CA SER A 236 1.23 -15.76 -19.57
C SER A 236 2.75 -15.69 -19.71
N LYS A 237 3.43 -15.17 -18.69
CA LYS A 237 4.90 -15.05 -18.68
C LYS A 237 5.62 -16.34 -18.28
N GLY A 238 4.95 -17.49 -18.26
CA GLY A 238 5.56 -18.80 -18.00
C GLY A 238 6.28 -18.90 -16.64
N ARG A 239 5.84 -18.14 -15.62
CA ARG A 239 6.46 -18.19 -14.29
C ARG A 239 6.24 -19.58 -13.69
N LYS A 240 7.31 -20.34 -13.54
CA LYS A 240 7.30 -21.57 -12.72
C LYS A 240 7.21 -21.15 -11.26
N ASN A 241 6.11 -21.49 -10.59
CA ASN A 241 6.03 -21.38 -9.13
C ASN A 241 7.08 -22.31 -8.52
N LYS A 242 8.19 -21.76 -8.04
CA LYS A 242 9.12 -22.51 -7.18
C LYS A 242 8.37 -22.77 -5.87
N ARG A 243 7.98 -24.01 -5.64
CA ARG A 243 7.39 -24.45 -4.37
C ARG A 243 8.39 -24.11 -3.26
N SER A 244 7.97 -23.30 -2.29
CA SER A 244 8.66 -23.26 -1.01
C SER A 244 8.46 -24.62 -0.35
N ARG A 245 9.53 -25.20 0.23
CA ARG A 245 9.45 -26.48 0.95
C ARG A 245 8.47 -26.46 2.14
N CYS A 246 8.03 -25.27 2.56
CA CYS A 246 7.13 -25.08 3.72
C CYS A 246 5.66 -24.83 3.34
N ASP A 247 5.32 -24.63 2.08
CA ASP A 247 3.93 -24.36 1.66
C ASP A 247 3.25 -25.65 1.22
N ILE A 248 2.54 -26.30 2.14
CA ILE A 248 1.55 -27.34 1.82
C ILE A 248 0.33 -26.62 1.20
N THR A 249 0.48 -26.17 -0.03
CA THR A 249 -0.63 -25.53 -0.76
C THR A 249 -1.55 -26.62 -1.28
N ARG A 250 -2.82 -26.60 -0.89
CA ARG A 250 -3.81 -27.59 -1.35
C ARG A 250 -3.91 -27.57 -2.90
N PRO A 251 -4.05 -28.72 -3.58
CA PRO A 251 -4.13 -28.79 -5.05
C PRO A 251 -5.18 -27.86 -5.66
N ALA A 252 -6.33 -27.68 -4.98
CA ALA A 252 -7.37 -26.73 -5.37
C ALA A 252 -6.87 -25.29 -5.44
N GLN A 253 -6.10 -24.83 -4.45
CA GLN A 253 -5.55 -23.46 -4.43
C GLN A 253 -4.54 -23.22 -5.56
N ILE A 254 -3.81 -24.27 -5.97
CA ILE A 254 -2.88 -24.19 -7.11
C ILE A 254 -3.67 -24.06 -8.42
N LYS A 255 -4.76 -24.81 -8.59
CA LYS A 255 -5.65 -24.75 -9.75
C LYS A 255 -6.29 -23.35 -9.85
N ASP A 256 -6.82 -22.83 -8.74
CA ASP A 256 -7.43 -21.51 -8.67
C ASP A 256 -6.43 -20.38 -8.98
N ALA A 257 -5.21 -20.46 -8.46
CA ALA A 257 -4.15 -19.51 -8.75
C ALA A 257 -3.73 -19.53 -10.23
N ARG A 258 -3.68 -20.72 -10.87
CA ARG A 258 -3.40 -20.86 -12.32
C ARG A 258 -4.54 -20.27 -13.15
N SER A 259 -5.78 -20.59 -12.81
CA SER A 259 -6.96 -20.03 -13.47
C SER A 259 -7.00 -18.52 -13.35
N ALA A 260 -6.78 -17.99 -12.16
CA ALA A 260 -6.73 -16.54 -11.91
C ALA A 260 -5.61 -15.83 -12.69
N ALA A 261 -4.47 -16.49 -12.93
CA ALA A 261 -3.34 -15.92 -13.67
C ALA A 261 -3.59 -15.84 -15.18
N THR A 262 -4.43 -16.73 -15.74
CA THR A 262 -4.78 -16.76 -17.16
C THR A 262 -6.08 -16.03 -17.49
N GLU A 263 -6.88 -15.70 -16.47
CA GLU A 263 -8.15 -15.01 -16.64
C GLU A 263 -7.93 -13.60 -17.19
N PRO A 264 -8.63 -13.24 -18.30
CA PRO A 264 -8.59 -11.88 -18.82
C PRO A 264 -9.00 -10.83 -17.79
N TRP A 265 -8.40 -9.66 -17.90
CA TRP A 265 -8.77 -8.52 -17.08
C TRP A 265 -9.94 -7.78 -17.72
N LEU A 266 -11.08 -7.83 -17.08
CA LEU A 266 -12.17 -6.90 -17.31
C LEU A 266 -12.01 -5.78 -16.28
N LEU A 267 -11.73 -4.56 -16.76
CA LEU A 267 -11.60 -3.37 -15.92
C LEU A 267 -12.81 -2.46 -16.14
N PHE A 268 -13.24 -1.87 -15.04
CA PHE A 268 -14.31 -0.90 -15.00
C PHE A 268 -13.76 0.42 -14.44
N SER A 269 -13.99 1.52 -15.16
CA SER A 269 -13.48 2.85 -14.83
C SER A 269 -14.59 3.89 -14.83
N SER A 270 -14.48 4.90 -13.97
CA SER A 270 -15.37 6.07 -13.97
C SER A 270 -15.11 7.02 -15.14
N THR A 271 -13.91 6.97 -15.72
CA THR A 271 -13.46 7.90 -16.79
C THR A 271 -12.91 7.15 -17.99
N ASN A 272 -12.97 7.78 -19.16
CA ASN A 272 -12.39 7.34 -20.43
C ASN A 272 -11.25 8.23 -20.93
N ASP A 273 -10.69 9.10 -20.09
CA ASP A 273 -9.62 10.03 -20.47
C ASP A 273 -8.31 9.32 -20.85
N PHE A 274 -8.19 8.05 -20.46
CA PHE A 274 -6.98 7.26 -20.70
C PHE A 274 -7.18 6.25 -21.84
N LYS A 275 -6.18 6.12 -22.69
CA LYS A 275 -6.15 5.06 -23.71
C LYS A 275 -6.16 3.67 -23.04
N PRO A 276 -6.69 2.62 -23.71
CA PRO A 276 -6.78 1.27 -23.11
C PRO A 276 -5.45 0.75 -22.54
N ARG A 277 -4.32 1.03 -23.18
CA ARG A 277 -2.99 0.65 -22.70
C ARG A 277 -2.60 1.38 -21.40
N GLU A 278 -3.01 2.63 -21.25
CA GLU A 278 -2.75 3.43 -20.05
C GLU A 278 -3.57 2.95 -18.87
N VAL A 279 -4.86 2.63 -19.09
CA VAL A 279 -5.73 2.02 -18.06
C VAL A 279 -5.12 0.70 -17.57
N MET A 280 -4.65 -0.16 -18.48
CA MET A 280 -3.99 -1.41 -18.11
C MET A 280 -2.67 -1.18 -17.37
N LYS A 281 -1.90 -0.15 -17.75
CA LYS A 281 -0.66 0.25 -17.05
C LYS A 281 -0.95 0.75 -15.64
N LEU A 282 -1.94 1.64 -15.47
CA LEU A 282 -2.38 2.14 -14.16
C LEU A 282 -2.84 0.96 -13.28
N TYR A 283 -3.73 0.11 -13.78
CA TYR A 283 -4.20 -1.05 -13.04
C TYR A 283 -3.06 -2.02 -12.67
N SER A 284 -2.10 -2.25 -13.55
CA SER A 284 -0.97 -3.15 -13.28
C SER A 284 -0.08 -2.65 -12.13
N ARG A 285 -0.01 -1.34 -11.91
CA ARG A 285 0.75 -0.73 -10.81
C ARG A 285 0.09 -0.98 -9.44
N ARG A 286 -1.19 -1.39 -9.40
CA ARG A 286 -1.86 -1.84 -8.17
C ARG A 286 -1.04 -2.90 -7.42
N MET A 287 -0.32 -3.77 -8.15
CA MET A 287 0.55 -4.78 -7.54
C MET A 287 1.60 -4.21 -6.57
N GLN A 288 1.85 -2.91 -6.58
CA GLN A 288 2.76 -2.27 -5.63
C GLN A 288 2.25 -2.36 -4.19
N ILE A 289 0.92 -2.34 -3.96
CA ILE A 289 0.36 -2.49 -2.60
C ILE A 289 0.59 -3.91 -2.05
N GLU A 290 0.53 -4.93 -2.90
CA GLU A 290 0.84 -6.31 -2.50
C GLU A 290 2.32 -6.46 -2.11
N GLN A 291 3.21 -5.76 -2.84
CA GLN A 291 4.62 -5.69 -2.48
C GLN A 291 4.82 -4.94 -1.17
N ASN A 292 4.07 -3.88 -0.92
CA ASN A 292 4.08 -3.13 0.32
C ASN A 292 3.67 -4.00 1.52
N PHE A 293 2.60 -4.81 1.39
CA PHE A 293 2.24 -5.80 2.40
C PHE A 293 3.31 -6.86 2.61
N ARG A 294 3.98 -7.28 1.53
CA ARG A 294 5.08 -8.23 1.63
C ARG A 294 6.26 -7.62 2.38
N ASP A 295 6.62 -6.37 2.08
CA ASP A 295 7.71 -5.66 2.72
C ASP A 295 7.43 -5.45 4.22
N GLU A 296 6.18 -5.27 4.64
CA GLU A 296 5.79 -5.23 6.06
C GLU A 296 5.89 -6.61 6.74
N LYS A 297 5.44 -7.67 6.08
CA LYS A 297 5.26 -8.99 6.68
C LYS A 297 6.48 -9.90 6.62
N SER A 298 7.28 -9.79 5.57
CA SER A 298 8.40 -10.71 5.30
C SER A 298 9.55 -10.48 6.27
N GLU A 299 10.03 -11.55 6.88
CA GLU A 299 11.26 -11.53 7.72
C GLU A 299 12.52 -11.38 6.86
N ARG A 300 12.53 -11.97 5.67
CA ARG A 300 13.69 -11.99 4.79
C ARG A 300 13.87 -10.70 3.98
N PHE A 301 12.76 -10.06 3.58
CA PHE A 301 12.78 -8.98 2.60
C PHE A 301 12.13 -7.68 3.10
N GLY A 302 11.79 -7.60 4.38
CA GLY A 302 11.09 -6.47 4.94
C GLY A 302 11.15 -6.44 6.47
N PHE A 303 10.14 -5.84 7.08
CA PHE A 303 10.12 -5.57 8.51
C PHE A 303 9.75 -6.76 9.41
N GLY A 304 9.45 -7.94 8.87
CA GLY A 304 9.27 -9.15 9.65
C GLY A 304 8.07 -9.20 10.58
N LEU A 305 6.95 -8.56 10.24
CA LEU A 305 5.74 -8.55 11.06
C LEU A 305 5.21 -9.97 11.38
N ARG A 306 5.53 -10.97 10.55
CA ARG A 306 5.14 -12.37 10.80
C ARG A 306 5.70 -12.95 12.11
N ALA A 307 6.83 -12.44 12.56
CA ALA A 307 7.44 -12.81 13.83
C ALA A 307 6.83 -12.09 15.05
N SER A 308 5.88 -11.16 14.84
CA SER A 308 5.19 -10.47 15.92
C SER A 308 4.09 -11.34 16.51
N TYR A 309 4.07 -11.46 17.83
CA TYR A 309 2.99 -12.11 18.58
C TYR A 309 1.89 -11.15 19.02
N SER A 310 1.90 -9.89 18.55
CA SER A 310 0.85 -8.91 18.84
C SER A 310 -0.46 -9.31 18.14
N ARG A 311 -1.58 -9.32 18.88
CA ARG A 311 -2.89 -9.75 18.36
C ARG A 311 -3.95 -8.65 18.40
N SER A 312 -3.89 -7.74 19.40
CA SER A 312 -4.90 -6.67 19.50
C SER A 312 -4.83 -5.70 18.34
N THR A 313 -5.98 -5.23 17.88
CA THR A 313 -6.11 -4.26 16.77
C THR A 313 -5.30 -3.00 17.01
N GLY A 314 -5.31 -2.45 18.24
CA GLY A 314 -4.55 -1.25 18.59
C GLY A 314 -3.04 -1.44 18.45
N ARG A 315 -2.49 -2.55 18.99
CA ARG A 315 -1.06 -2.87 18.87
C ARG A 315 -0.64 -3.07 17.40
N MET A 316 -1.47 -3.79 16.63
CA MET A 316 -1.24 -4.01 15.20
C MET A 316 -1.29 -2.70 14.42
N LEU A 317 -2.18 -1.77 14.80
CA LEU A 317 -2.27 -0.46 14.17
C LEU A 317 -1.01 0.38 14.43
N VAL A 318 -0.45 0.35 15.65
CA VAL A 318 0.83 1.01 15.96
C VAL A 318 1.97 0.40 15.15
N LEU A 319 2.06 -0.93 15.04
CA LEU A 319 3.07 -1.60 14.23
C LEU A 319 2.96 -1.21 12.75
N SER A 320 1.74 -1.12 12.22
CA SER A 320 1.48 -0.66 10.85
C SER A 320 1.85 0.81 10.65
N LEU A 321 1.61 1.67 11.64
CA LEU A 321 2.06 3.07 11.59
C LEU A 321 3.59 3.14 11.56
N LEU A 322 4.29 2.39 12.42
CA LEU A 322 5.76 2.36 12.44
C LEU A 322 6.32 1.87 11.10
N ALA A 323 5.72 0.83 10.50
CA ALA A 323 6.08 0.37 9.16
C ALA A 323 5.87 1.45 8.10
N THR A 324 4.76 2.21 8.20
CA THR A 324 4.46 3.32 7.29
C THR A 324 5.51 4.41 7.37
N LEU A 325 5.83 4.90 8.58
CA LEU A 325 6.84 5.94 8.79
C LEU A 325 8.22 5.49 8.27
N SER A 326 8.61 4.25 8.57
CA SER A 326 9.87 3.68 8.10
C SER A 326 9.92 3.53 6.58
N THR A 327 8.81 3.06 5.96
CA THR A 327 8.71 2.92 4.50
C THR A 327 8.85 4.27 3.80
N ILE A 328 8.23 5.33 4.33
CA ILE A 328 8.34 6.69 3.76
C ILE A 328 9.81 7.13 3.74
N VAL A 329 10.50 7.04 4.87
CA VAL A 329 11.91 7.47 4.97
C VAL A 329 12.81 6.64 4.05
N LEU A 330 12.67 5.32 4.06
CA LEU A 330 13.48 4.43 3.22
C LEU A 330 13.18 4.63 1.73
N TRP A 331 11.92 4.88 1.37
CA TRP A 331 11.56 5.16 -0.03
C TRP A 331 12.20 6.46 -0.51
N LEU A 332 12.07 7.54 0.25
CA LEU A 332 12.65 8.84 -0.10
C LEU A 332 14.17 8.78 -0.22
N LEU A 333 14.84 8.13 0.75
CA LEU A 333 16.27 7.94 0.71
C LEU A 333 16.72 7.11 -0.49
N GLY A 334 16.01 6.00 -0.77
CA GLY A 334 16.31 5.14 -1.91
C GLY A 334 16.08 5.82 -3.26
N TYR A 335 15.02 6.63 -3.38
CA TYR A 335 14.74 7.44 -4.57
C TYR A 335 15.85 8.50 -4.79
N HIS A 336 16.18 9.25 -3.75
CA HIS A 336 17.29 10.21 -3.80
C HIS A 336 18.60 9.53 -4.20
N ALA A 337 18.90 8.37 -3.62
CA ALA A 337 20.09 7.61 -3.93
C ALA A 337 20.15 7.10 -5.38
N GLU A 338 19.01 6.69 -5.95
CA GLU A 338 18.95 6.32 -7.38
C GLU A 338 19.26 7.52 -8.26
N ASN A 339 18.67 8.69 -7.97
CA ASN A 339 18.93 9.93 -8.71
C ASN A 339 20.41 10.36 -8.66
N LYS A 340 21.13 9.96 -7.60
CA LYS A 340 22.59 10.15 -7.46
C LYS A 340 23.41 9.00 -8.08
N GLY A 341 22.79 8.01 -8.73
CA GLY A 341 23.48 6.86 -9.30
C GLY A 341 24.06 5.85 -8.29
N LEU A 342 23.77 6.01 -6.99
CA LEU A 342 24.34 5.18 -5.93
C LEU A 342 23.87 3.72 -6.00
N HIS A 343 22.74 3.45 -6.64
CA HIS A 343 22.22 2.10 -6.83
C HIS A 343 23.23 1.18 -7.55
N LEU A 344 24.09 1.73 -8.42
CA LEU A 344 25.12 0.97 -9.15
C LEU A 344 26.17 0.35 -8.22
N ARG A 345 26.40 0.94 -7.03
CA ARG A 345 27.34 0.41 -6.03
C ARG A 345 26.77 -0.75 -5.21
N TYR A 346 25.44 -0.85 -5.11
CA TYR A 346 24.76 -1.78 -4.20
C TYR A 346 23.99 -2.89 -4.90
N GLN A 347 23.81 -2.82 -6.21
CA GLN A 347 23.18 -3.92 -6.96
C GLN A 347 24.21 -4.97 -7.40
N ALA A 348 23.81 -6.24 -7.27
CA ALA A 348 24.70 -7.39 -7.46
C ALA A 348 24.90 -7.80 -8.93
N ASN A 349 24.44 -7.03 -9.89
CA ASN A 349 24.58 -7.35 -11.32
C ASN A 349 25.25 -6.21 -12.09
N SER A 350 25.71 -6.51 -13.28
CA SER A 350 26.37 -5.57 -14.19
C SER A 350 25.41 -4.65 -14.97
N LEU A 351 24.09 -4.76 -14.73
CA LEU A 351 23.09 -3.96 -15.43
C LEU A 351 23.16 -2.49 -14.99
N LYS A 352 23.58 -1.60 -15.90
CA LYS A 352 23.75 -0.16 -15.62
C LYS A 352 22.56 0.68 -16.05
N SER A 353 21.69 0.15 -16.93
CA SER A 353 20.59 0.92 -17.55
C SER A 353 19.39 1.17 -16.64
N ARG A 354 19.29 0.46 -15.51
CA ARG A 354 18.20 0.61 -14.54
C ARG A 354 18.55 0.04 -13.18
N ARG A 355 17.86 0.50 -12.18
CA ARG A 355 17.89 -0.10 -10.84
C ARG A 355 17.20 -1.48 -10.84
N VAL A 356 17.77 -2.44 -10.14
CA VAL A 356 17.25 -3.83 -10.00
C VAL A 356 16.87 -4.19 -8.56
N ILE A 357 17.32 -3.42 -7.57
CA ILE A 357 16.94 -3.56 -6.15
C ILE A 357 15.80 -2.61 -5.79
N SER A 358 15.03 -2.88 -4.75
CA SER A 358 13.99 -1.96 -4.29
C SER A 358 14.58 -0.69 -3.67
N TYR A 359 13.82 0.40 -3.60
CA TYR A 359 14.25 1.61 -2.90
C TYR A 359 14.54 1.33 -1.42
N LEU A 360 13.70 0.52 -0.78
CA LEU A 360 13.91 0.15 0.61
C LEU A 360 15.24 -0.58 0.79
N THR A 361 15.50 -1.62 -0.02
CA THR A 361 16.76 -2.37 0.03
C THR A 361 17.98 -1.50 -0.29
N LEU A 362 17.85 -0.56 -1.25
CA LEU A 362 18.91 0.40 -1.56
C LEU A 362 19.19 1.29 -0.35
N ALA A 363 18.14 1.85 0.26
CA ALA A 363 18.27 2.70 1.43
C ALA A 363 18.89 1.97 2.62
N GLU A 364 18.44 0.74 2.92
CA GLU A 364 19.00 -0.10 3.99
C GLU A 364 20.50 -0.37 3.78
N ASN A 365 20.92 -0.70 2.55
CA ASN A 365 22.35 -0.91 2.24
C ASN A 365 23.16 0.37 2.42
N ILE A 366 22.64 1.50 1.97
CA ILE A 366 23.30 2.79 2.12
C ILE A 366 23.45 3.16 3.60
N LEU A 367 22.39 3.00 4.40
CA LEU A 367 22.42 3.29 5.83
C LEU A 367 23.40 2.39 6.58
N ARG A 368 23.54 1.13 6.16
CA ARG A 368 24.50 0.18 6.75
C ARG A 368 25.94 0.57 6.46
N HIS A 369 26.25 1.03 5.25
CA HIS A 369 27.63 1.31 4.82
C HIS A 369 28.01 2.80 4.88
N SER A 370 27.03 3.70 4.87
CA SER A 370 27.25 5.14 4.87
C SER A 370 26.13 5.89 5.61
N PRO A 371 25.99 5.66 6.93
CA PRO A 371 24.86 6.17 7.72
C PRO A 371 24.74 7.71 7.73
N LEU A 372 25.84 8.42 7.48
CA LEU A 372 25.88 9.89 7.43
C LEU A 372 25.19 10.48 6.19
N ILE A 373 24.82 9.64 5.21
CA ILE A 373 24.16 10.12 3.98
C ILE A 373 22.79 10.74 4.30
N LEU A 374 22.10 10.26 5.33
CA LEU A 374 20.84 10.86 5.80
C LEU A 374 21.01 12.33 6.19
N MET A 375 22.16 12.72 6.74
CA MET A 375 22.41 14.12 7.11
C MET A 375 22.54 15.04 5.90
N ARG A 376 22.99 14.48 4.77
CA ARG A 376 23.22 15.21 3.52
C ARG A 376 22.02 15.15 2.59
N THR A 377 20.96 14.44 2.99
CA THR A 377 19.74 14.27 2.20
C THR A 377 18.63 15.13 2.80
N ALA A 378 18.25 16.19 2.10
CA ALA A 378 17.07 16.96 2.45
C ALA A 378 15.83 16.19 1.99
N LEU A 379 15.23 15.37 2.86
CA LEU A 379 14.05 14.54 2.52
C LEU A 379 12.88 15.37 2.00
N ASP A 380 12.75 16.63 2.49
CA ASP A 380 11.71 17.54 2.03
C ASP A 380 11.86 17.94 0.56
N THR A 381 13.09 18.03 0.05
CA THR A 381 13.33 18.37 -1.37
C THR A 381 13.07 17.20 -2.31
N VAL A 382 13.00 15.98 -1.79
CA VAL A 382 12.67 14.77 -2.60
C VAL A 382 11.17 14.70 -2.91
N LEU A 383 10.33 15.40 -2.12
CA LEU A 383 8.88 15.52 -2.35
C LEU A 383 8.53 16.68 -3.29
N ASN A 384 9.50 17.52 -3.64
CA ASN A 384 9.35 18.63 -4.58
C ASN A 384 9.75 18.22 -5.99
#